data_d9981b1853d70576dd2c09384c22d74f
#
_entry.id   d9981b1853d70576dd2c09384c22d74f
#
_cell.length_a   1.000
_cell.length_b   1.000
_cell.length_c   1.000
_cell.angle_alpha   90.00
_cell.angle_beta   90.00
_cell.angle_gamma   90.00
#
_symmetry.space_group_name_H-M   'P 1'
#
loop_
_entity.id
_entity.type
_entity.pdbx_description
1 polymer ?
#
loop_
_entity_poly.entity_id
_entity_poly.type
_entity_poly.pdbx_seq_one_letter_code
_entity_poly.pdbx_strand_id
1 'polypeptide(L)'
;ENSEEAKDWLADTLGMEYGDLTQEAGSTVARSFPAKEGNLNELAQEALLKKVEELKIPVEYKAELKSVAYNEEGALDRITVTVDGKDQEIDCLALVATDVSLIPVFEESQVYEADGKAAALVVSNNAEQLNKDSGELINGLYAAGPILSAAVDGEGVLSGNELTEAVVFGSTAGTEAAVYVSDNQ
;
A
#
# COMPACT_ATOMS: atom_id res chain seq x y z
N GLU A 1 5.70 2.48 -16.70
CA GLU A 1 6.54 3.69 -16.64
C GLU A 1 7.23 3.82 -15.28
N ASN A 2 6.54 3.58 -14.15
CA ASN A 2 7.09 3.79 -12.81
C ASN A 2 7.96 2.63 -12.26
N SER A 3 8.04 1.50 -12.97
CA SER A 3 8.80 0.33 -12.46
C SER A 3 10.32 0.52 -12.50
N GLU A 4 10.84 1.30 -13.45
CA GLU A 4 12.26 1.65 -13.51
C GLU A 4 12.62 2.60 -12.35
N GLU A 5 11.78 3.60 -12.11
CA GLU A 5 11.95 4.54 -11.00
C GLU A 5 11.90 3.82 -9.65
N ALA A 6 10.98 2.84 -9.48
CA ALA A 6 10.89 2.03 -8.26
C ALA A 6 12.17 1.20 -8.02
N LYS A 7 12.71 0.58 -9.09
CA LYS A 7 13.97 -0.17 -9.02
C LYS A 7 15.14 0.75 -8.64
N ASP A 8 15.23 1.90 -9.28
CA ASP A 8 16.30 2.86 -9.01
C ASP A 8 16.17 3.46 -7.60
N TRP A 9 14.96 3.73 -7.14
CA TRP A 9 14.72 4.15 -5.76
C TRP A 9 15.17 3.08 -4.74
N LEU A 10 14.88 1.80 -4.97
CA LEU A 10 15.36 0.71 -4.12
C LEU A 10 16.89 0.64 -4.08
N ALA A 11 17.55 0.86 -5.23
CA ALA A 11 19.02 0.87 -5.30
C ALA A 11 19.61 2.10 -4.59
N ASP A 12 19.13 3.29 -4.93
CA ASP A 12 19.73 4.55 -4.49
C ASP A 12 19.40 4.87 -3.03
N THR A 13 18.17 4.56 -2.58
CA THR A 13 17.70 4.91 -1.24
C THR A 13 17.95 3.81 -0.22
N LEU A 14 17.79 2.55 -0.62
CA LEU A 14 17.92 1.40 0.28
C LEU A 14 19.22 0.60 0.05
N GLY A 15 20.01 0.95 -0.98
CA GLY A 15 21.26 0.27 -1.30
C GLY A 15 21.09 -1.14 -1.85
N MET A 16 19.95 -1.42 -2.54
CA MET A 16 19.72 -2.73 -3.12
C MET A 16 20.66 -3.01 -4.30
N GLU A 17 21.29 -4.18 -4.28
CA GLU A 17 22.10 -4.67 -5.39
C GLU A 17 21.35 -5.77 -6.14
N TYR A 18 21.34 -5.67 -7.48
CA TYR A 18 20.62 -6.60 -8.35
C TYR A 18 21.57 -7.56 -9.05
N GLY A 19 21.08 -8.78 -9.29
CA GLY A 19 21.70 -9.76 -10.17
C GLY A 19 21.34 -9.54 -11.64
N ASP A 20 21.69 -10.52 -12.47
CA ASP A 20 21.34 -10.51 -13.89
C ASP A 20 19.83 -10.67 -14.09
N LEU A 21 19.31 -10.10 -15.17
CA LEU A 21 17.91 -10.25 -15.57
C LEU A 21 17.48 -11.71 -15.68
N THR A 22 16.38 -12.06 -15.06
CA THR A 22 15.78 -13.39 -15.11
C THR A 22 14.41 -13.39 -15.76
N GLN A 23 14.02 -14.53 -16.32
CA GLN A 23 12.69 -14.76 -16.86
C GLN A 23 11.89 -15.59 -15.86
N GLU A 24 10.88 -14.95 -15.27
CA GLU A 24 9.99 -15.60 -14.33
C GLU A 24 8.84 -16.34 -15.02
N ALA A 25 8.19 -17.23 -14.29
CA ALA A 25 7.02 -17.95 -14.78
C ALA A 25 5.91 -16.98 -15.21
N GLY A 26 5.35 -17.21 -16.40
CA GLY A 26 4.33 -16.34 -17.00
C GLY A 26 4.89 -15.18 -17.82
N SER A 27 6.20 -14.90 -17.77
CA SER A 27 6.84 -13.89 -18.61
C SER A 27 7.36 -14.45 -19.92
N THR A 28 7.20 -13.71 -21.02
CA THR A 28 7.68 -14.09 -22.34
C THR A 28 9.14 -13.67 -22.59
N VAL A 29 9.67 -12.79 -21.75
CA VAL A 29 11.05 -12.27 -21.81
C VAL A 29 11.64 -12.13 -20.43
N ALA A 30 12.97 -12.11 -20.31
CA ALA A 30 13.65 -11.78 -19.06
C ALA A 30 13.40 -10.29 -18.73
N ARG A 31 12.80 -10.02 -17.55
CA ARG A 31 12.45 -8.67 -17.10
C ARG A 31 12.51 -8.48 -15.60
N SER A 32 12.79 -9.55 -14.86
CA SER A 32 12.86 -9.52 -13.39
C SER A 32 14.31 -9.35 -12.95
N PHE A 33 14.54 -8.46 -11.99
CA PHE A 33 15.82 -8.23 -11.35
C PHE A 33 15.82 -8.89 -9.97
N PRO A 34 16.39 -10.10 -9.81
CA PRO A 34 16.56 -10.70 -8.49
C PRO A 34 17.58 -9.90 -7.69
N ALA A 35 17.59 -10.07 -6.36
CA ALA A 35 18.71 -9.60 -5.57
C ALA A 35 20.00 -10.29 -6.03
N LYS A 36 21.12 -9.58 -5.95
CA LYS A 36 22.46 -10.15 -6.23
C LYS A 36 22.78 -11.29 -5.29
N GLU A 37 22.38 -11.15 -4.03
CA GLU A 37 22.50 -12.18 -2.98
C GLU A 37 21.25 -12.12 -2.09
N GLY A 38 20.75 -13.27 -1.66
CA GLY A 38 19.61 -13.37 -0.75
C GLY A 38 18.25 -13.20 -1.43
N ASN A 39 17.25 -12.79 -0.64
CA ASN A 39 15.88 -12.53 -1.08
C ASN A 39 15.61 -11.03 -1.13
N LEU A 40 15.18 -10.53 -2.28
CA LEU A 40 14.97 -9.09 -2.50
C LEU A 40 13.92 -8.49 -1.56
N ASN A 41 12.83 -9.22 -1.31
CA ASN A 41 11.76 -8.74 -0.42
C ASN A 41 12.25 -8.63 1.04
N GLU A 42 13.00 -9.62 1.51
CA GLU A 42 13.57 -9.61 2.87
C GLU A 42 14.56 -8.45 3.04
N LEU A 43 15.46 -8.27 2.08
CA LEU A 43 16.45 -7.19 2.10
C LEU A 43 15.78 -5.81 2.06
N ALA A 44 14.76 -5.63 1.22
CA ALA A 44 14.01 -4.38 1.14
C ALA A 44 13.25 -4.10 2.45
N GLN A 45 12.64 -5.13 3.06
CA GLN A 45 11.95 -5.00 4.34
C GLN A 45 12.92 -4.61 5.47
N GLU A 46 14.08 -5.25 5.57
CA GLU A 46 15.10 -4.91 6.57
C GLU A 46 15.60 -3.47 6.40
N ALA A 47 15.87 -3.05 5.16
CA ALA A 47 16.32 -1.69 4.87
C ALA A 47 15.26 -0.63 5.17
N LEU A 48 13.98 -0.92 4.86
CA LEU A 48 12.85 -0.04 5.19
C LEU A 48 12.65 0.09 6.69
N LEU A 49 12.69 -1.01 7.45
CA LEU A 49 12.59 -0.97 8.92
C LEU A 49 13.71 -0.13 9.53
N LYS A 50 14.93 -0.25 9.00
CA LYS A 50 16.05 0.60 9.44
C LYS A 50 15.77 2.09 9.15
N LYS A 51 15.17 2.42 8.00
CA LYS A 51 14.76 3.80 7.68
C LYS A 51 13.66 4.31 8.62
N VAL A 52 12.69 3.48 8.97
CA VAL A 52 11.66 3.81 9.97
C VAL A 52 12.29 4.18 11.31
N GLU A 53 13.28 3.40 11.77
CA GLU A 53 14.04 3.68 13.00
C GLU A 53 14.86 4.98 12.90
N GLU A 54 15.60 5.17 11.80
CA GLU A 54 16.40 6.38 11.54
C GLU A 54 15.55 7.64 11.56
N LEU A 55 14.37 7.58 10.95
CA LEU A 55 13.41 8.69 10.87
C LEU A 55 12.55 8.82 12.13
N LYS A 56 12.70 7.90 13.10
CA LYS A 56 11.94 7.87 14.35
C LYS A 56 10.42 7.85 14.13
N ILE A 57 9.96 7.14 13.09
CA ILE A 57 8.54 6.95 12.83
C ILE A 57 7.98 6.02 13.92
N PRO A 58 6.94 6.43 14.66
CA PRO A 58 6.34 5.57 15.68
C PRO A 58 5.76 4.30 15.05
N VAL A 59 6.04 3.16 15.66
CA VAL A 59 5.49 1.85 15.25
C VAL A 59 4.74 1.25 16.42
N GLU A 60 3.45 1.01 16.24
CA GLU A 60 2.60 0.32 17.21
C GLU A 60 2.37 -1.12 16.79
N TYR A 61 2.79 -2.07 17.62
CA TYR A 61 2.59 -3.50 17.37
C TYR A 61 1.32 -4.00 18.04
N LYS A 62 0.73 -5.07 17.46
CA LYS A 62 -0.51 -5.67 17.95
C LYS A 62 -1.69 -4.68 17.99
N ALA A 63 -1.64 -3.70 17.12
CA ALA A 63 -2.73 -2.79 16.86
C ALA A 63 -3.62 -3.38 15.76
N GLU A 64 -4.93 -3.41 15.99
CA GLU A 64 -5.92 -3.89 15.03
C GLU A 64 -6.87 -2.76 14.66
N LEU A 65 -6.89 -2.37 13.38
CA LEU A 65 -7.85 -1.39 12.87
C LEU A 65 -9.26 -2.00 12.88
N LYS A 66 -10.19 -1.36 13.59
CA LYS A 66 -11.58 -1.82 13.75
C LYS A 66 -12.56 -1.10 12.85
N SER A 67 -12.42 0.20 12.73
CA SER A 67 -13.33 1.01 11.93
C SER A 67 -12.68 2.29 11.45
N VAL A 68 -13.30 2.86 10.43
CA VAL A 68 -13.01 4.16 9.86
C VAL A 68 -14.26 5.01 9.99
N ALA A 69 -14.13 6.24 10.46
CA ALA A 69 -15.21 7.21 10.54
C ALA A 69 -14.97 8.36 9.56
N TYR A 70 -16.06 8.90 9.02
CA TYR A 70 -16.07 9.96 8.03
C TYR A 70 -16.75 11.19 8.58
N ASN A 71 -16.31 12.37 8.15
CA ASN A 71 -16.96 13.64 8.45
C ASN A 71 -18.22 13.85 7.58
N GLU A 72 -18.90 14.99 7.75
CA GLU A 72 -20.12 15.33 6.99
C GLU A 72 -19.87 15.46 5.47
N GLU A 73 -18.63 15.68 5.06
CA GLU A 73 -18.22 15.79 3.65
C GLU A 73 -17.79 14.45 3.05
N GLY A 74 -17.80 13.37 3.84
CA GLY A 74 -17.40 12.03 3.43
C GLY A 74 -15.89 11.80 3.41
N ALA A 75 -15.09 12.71 3.96
CA ALA A 75 -13.64 12.55 4.13
C ALA A 75 -13.32 11.78 5.42
N LEU A 76 -12.12 11.16 5.45
CA LEU A 76 -11.61 10.54 6.68
C LEU A 76 -11.56 11.55 7.83
N ASP A 77 -12.09 11.16 8.98
CA ASP A 77 -12.10 11.96 10.21
C ASP A 77 -11.35 11.25 11.34
N ARG A 78 -11.63 9.97 11.52
CA ARG A 78 -11.13 9.21 12.66
C ARG A 78 -11.03 7.72 12.35
N ILE A 79 -10.14 7.05 13.07
CA ILE A 79 -10.05 5.59 13.10
C ILE A 79 -10.22 5.06 14.53
N THR A 80 -10.74 3.84 14.65
CA THR A 80 -10.70 3.09 15.90
C THR A 80 -9.71 1.95 15.79
N VAL A 81 -8.77 1.89 16.71
CA VAL A 81 -7.74 0.82 16.80
C VAL A 81 -7.85 0.13 18.15
N THR A 82 -7.77 -1.19 18.15
CA THR A 82 -7.62 -1.97 19.37
C THR A 82 -6.14 -2.23 19.64
N VAL A 83 -5.63 -1.76 20.77
CA VAL A 83 -4.26 -2.03 21.26
C VAL A 83 -4.36 -2.68 22.63
N ASP A 84 -3.72 -3.84 22.82
CA ASP A 84 -3.77 -4.62 24.06
C ASP A 84 -5.22 -4.87 24.58
N GLY A 85 -6.16 -5.10 23.63
CA GLY A 85 -7.57 -5.39 23.94
C GLY A 85 -8.40 -4.18 24.36
N LYS A 86 -7.92 -2.96 24.16
CA LYS A 86 -8.63 -1.70 24.42
C LYS A 86 -8.76 -0.89 23.15
N ASP A 87 -9.98 -0.45 22.89
CA ASP A 87 -10.24 0.43 21.75
C ASP A 87 -9.79 1.86 22.06
N GLN A 88 -9.14 2.46 21.08
CA GLN A 88 -8.66 3.83 21.09
C GLN A 88 -9.15 4.52 19.80
N GLU A 89 -9.69 5.71 19.95
CA GLU A 89 -10.02 6.57 18.81
C GLU A 89 -8.84 7.49 18.52
N ILE A 90 -8.49 7.59 17.25
CA ILE A 90 -7.39 8.41 16.74
C ILE A 90 -7.95 9.30 15.64
N ASP A 91 -7.96 10.62 15.87
CA ASP A 91 -8.26 11.59 14.84
C ASP A 91 -7.10 11.62 13.83
N CYS A 92 -7.40 11.44 12.56
CA CYS A 92 -6.38 11.44 11.51
C CYS A 92 -6.94 11.97 10.20
N LEU A 93 -6.14 12.76 9.49
CA LEU A 93 -6.50 13.33 8.19
C LEU A 93 -6.20 12.37 7.04
N ALA A 94 -5.23 11.47 7.20
CA ALA A 94 -4.87 10.52 6.17
C ALA A 94 -4.53 9.14 6.74
N LEU A 95 -4.91 8.09 6.00
CA LEU A 95 -4.65 6.68 6.31
C LEU A 95 -4.25 5.94 5.03
N VAL A 96 -3.15 5.21 5.07
CA VAL A 96 -2.71 4.32 3.99
C VAL A 96 -2.92 2.87 4.43
N ALA A 97 -3.83 2.17 3.76
CA ALA A 97 -4.10 0.75 4.01
C ALA A 97 -3.19 -0.14 3.16
N THR A 98 -2.63 -1.22 3.73
CA THR A 98 -1.68 -2.08 3.02
C THR A 98 -1.99 -3.57 3.07
N ASP A 99 -2.82 -4.04 3.99
CA ASP A 99 -3.09 -5.47 4.19
C ASP A 99 -4.50 -5.85 3.73
N VAL A 100 -4.61 -6.96 2.98
CA VAL A 100 -5.88 -7.49 2.45
C VAL A 100 -6.91 -7.79 3.54
N SER A 101 -6.49 -8.11 4.76
CA SER A 101 -7.39 -8.36 5.88
C SER A 101 -8.17 -7.13 6.32
N LEU A 102 -7.73 -5.94 5.90
CA LEU A 102 -8.39 -4.67 6.20
C LEU A 102 -9.55 -4.33 5.25
N ILE A 103 -9.70 -5.03 4.11
CA ILE A 103 -10.77 -4.75 3.13
C ILE A 103 -12.15 -4.62 3.80
N PRO A 104 -12.56 -5.51 4.73
CA PRO A 104 -13.87 -5.41 5.36
C PRO A 104 -14.07 -4.16 6.24
N VAL A 105 -13.00 -3.47 6.62
CA VAL A 105 -13.05 -2.25 7.44
C VAL A 105 -13.44 -1.03 6.59
N PHE A 106 -13.15 -1.07 5.29
CA PHE A 106 -13.40 0.01 4.34
C PHE A 106 -14.76 -0.17 3.63
N GLU A 107 -15.85 -0.14 4.40
CA GLU A 107 -17.22 -0.43 3.92
C GLU A 107 -17.69 0.52 2.81
N GLU A 108 -17.17 1.75 2.75
CA GLU A 108 -17.53 2.74 1.74
C GLU A 108 -16.64 2.67 0.48
N SER A 109 -15.57 1.90 0.52
CA SER A 109 -14.62 1.82 -0.58
C SER A 109 -15.04 0.82 -1.65
N GLN A 110 -14.72 1.14 -2.90
CA GLN A 110 -14.92 0.25 -4.03
C GLN A 110 -13.96 -0.94 -3.93
N VAL A 111 -14.49 -2.13 -4.15
CA VAL A 111 -13.71 -3.38 -4.14
C VAL A 111 -13.69 -4.05 -5.51
N TYR A 112 -12.58 -4.68 -5.83
CA TYR A 112 -12.50 -5.67 -6.89
C TYR A 112 -12.92 -7.03 -6.33
N GLU A 113 -13.81 -7.71 -7.02
CA GLU A 113 -14.32 -9.03 -6.63
C GLU A 113 -13.70 -10.12 -7.52
N ALA A 114 -13.21 -11.17 -6.86
CA ALA A 114 -12.82 -12.41 -7.51
C ALA A 114 -13.62 -13.56 -6.88
N ASP A 115 -14.20 -14.44 -7.71
CA ASP A 115 -15.06 -15.56 -7.27
C ASP A 115 -16.20 -15.15 -6.31
N GLY A 116 -16.76 -13.93 -6.51
CA GLY A 116 -17.85 -13.38 -5.69
C GLY A 116 -17.44 -12.96 -4.29
N LYS A 117 -16.15 -12.68 -4.07
CA LYS A 117 -15.62 -12.16 -2.81
C LYS A 117 -14.76 -10.94 -3.07
N ALA A 118 -14.81 -9.98 -2.15
CA ALA A 118 -13.90 -8.84 -2.15
C ALA A 118 -12.45 -9.34 -2.05
N ALA A 119 -11.64 -9.02 -3.06
CA ALA A 119 -10.27 -9.50 -3.20
C ALA A 119 -9.22 -8.38 -3.14
N ALA A 120 -9.60 -7.15 -3.49
CA ALA A 120 -8.73 -5.97 -3.42
C ALA A 120 -9.55 -4.69 -3.27
N LEU A 121 -8.90 -3.61 -2.81
CA LEU A 121 -9.43 -2.25 -2.96
C LEU A 121 -9.14 -1.72 -4.37
N VAL A 122 -10.04 -0.86 -4.87
CA VAL A 122 -9.85 -0.13 -6.11
C VAL A 122 -9.40 1.29 -5.78
N VAL A 123 -8.34 1.74 -6.41
CA VAL A 123 -7.77 3.08 -6.20
C VAL A 123 -7.60 3.84 -7.51
N SER A 124 -7.47 5.16 -7.39
CA SER A 124 -7.05 6.05 -8.46
C SER A 124 -5.57 5.85 -8.80
N ASN A 125 -5.08 6.54 -9.84
CA ASN A 125 -3.66 6.57 -10.17
C ASN A 125 -2.78 7.21 -9.08
N ASN A 126 -3.41 7.96 -8.15
CA ASN A 126 -2.77 8.59 -6.99
C ASN A 126 -2.91 7.74 -5.71
N ALA A 127 -3.26 6.46 -5.85
CA ALA A 127 -3.48 5.52 -4.76
C ALA A 127 -4.63 5.90 -3.79
N GLU A 128 -5.52 6.81 -4.16
CA GLU A 128 -6.68 7.23 -3.39
C GLU A 128 -7.82 6.19 -3.54
N GLN A 129 -8.49 5.84 -2.44
CA GLN A 129 -9.62 4.93 -2.47
C GLN A 129 -10.84 5.59 -3.13
N LEU A 130 -11.61 4.79 -3.86
CA LEU A 130 -12.83 5.25 -4.54
C LEU A 130 -14.07 4.82 -3.73
N ASN A 131 -15.05 5.70 -3.65
CA ASN A 131 -16.35 5.39 -3.05
C ASN A 131 -17.11 4.39 -3.92
N LYS A 132 -17.66 3.35 -3.31
CA LYS A 132 -18.34 2.25 -4.00
C LYS A 132 -19.60 2.66 -4.77
N ASP A 133 -20.30 3.69 -4.30
CA ASP A 133 -21.60 4.12 -4.83
C ASP A 133 -21.45 5.25 -5.87
N SER A 134 -20.61 6.25 -5.58
CA SER A 134 -20.40 7.41 -6.46
C SER A 134 -19.22 7.25 -7.43
N GLY A 135 -18.22 6.43 -7.10
CA GLY A 135 -16.95 6.34 -7.82
C GLY A 135 -16.05 7.56 -7.61
N GLU A 136 -16.41 8.47 -6.72
CA GLU A 136 -15.60 9.63 -6.37
C GLU A 136 -14.50 9.24 -5.38
N LEU A 137 -13.48 10.07 -5.25
CA LEU A 137 -12.39 9.86 -4.30
C LEU A 137 -12.89 9.99 -2.86
N ILE A 138 -12.40 9.14 -1.96
CA ILE A 138 -12.59 9.29 -0.53
C ILE A 138 -11.39 10.03 0.03
N ASN A 139 -11.56 11.32 0.30
CA ASN A 139 -10.48 12.17 0.78
C ASN A 139 -9.84 11.64 2.06
N GLY A 140 -8.52 11.58 2.07
CA GLY A 140 -7.73 11.07 3.20
C GLY A 140 -7.56 9.55 3.24
N LEU A 141 -8.24 8.76 2.37
CA LEU A 141 -8.04 7.32 2.31
C LEU A 141 -7.21 6.90 1.10
N TYR A 142 -6.12 6.20 1.38
CA TYR A 142 -5.17 5.69 0.39
C TYR A 142 -4.97 4.18 0.58
N ALA A 143 -4.46 3.51 -0.44
CA ALA A 143 -4.06 2.11 -0.31
C ALA A 143 -2.82 1.79 -1.17
N ALA A 144 -2.01 0.84 -0.70
CA ALA A 144 -0.80 0.40 -1.39
C ALA A 144 -0.46 -1.06 -1.04
N GLY A 145 0.33 -1.72 -1.87
CA GLY A 145 0.81 -3.07 -1.63
C GLY A 145 -0.26 -4.16 -1.77
N PRO A 146 -0.17 -5.27 -1.02
CA PRO A 146 -0.98 -6.47 -1.24
C PRO A 146 -2.50 -6.25 -1.28
N ILE A 147 -3.01 -5.23 -0.63
CA ILE A 147 -4.45 -4.89 -0.65
C ILE A 147 -4.96 -4.48 -2.04
N LEU A 148 -4.06 -4.15 -2.98
CA LEU A 148 -4.36 -3.75 -4.35
C LEU A 148 -4.12 -4.87 -5.38
N SER A 149 -3.29 -5.87 -5.07
CA SER A 149 -2.70 -6.79 -6.06
C SER A 149 -3.73 -7.47 -6.96
N ALA A 150 -4.86 -7.92 -6.42
CA ALA A 150 -5.89 -8.56 -7.25
C ALA A 150 -6.59 -7.57 -8.22
N ALA A 151 -6.66 -6.29 -7.89
CA ALA A 151 -7.21 -5.26 -8.76
C ALA A 151 -6.21 -4.82 -9.86
N VAL A 152 -4.92 -4.89 -9.57
CA VAL A 152 -3.84 -4.51 -10.50
C VAL A 152 -3.48 -5.67 -11.43
N ASP A 153 -3.25 -6.85 -10.89
CA ASP A 153 -2.80 -8.04 -11.64
C ASP A 153 -3.94 -8.87 -12.23
N GLY A 154 -5.20 -8.67 -11.77
CA GLY A 154 -6.33 -9.49 -12.16
C GLY A 154 -6.29 -10.91 -11.54
N GLU A 155 -6.75 -11.92 -12.30
CA GLU A 155 -6.84 -13.32 -11.82
C GLU A 155 -5.47 -14.02 -11.68
N GLY A 156 -4.38 -13.40 -12.11
CA GLY A 156 -3.04 -13.99 -12.09
C GLY A 156 -1.99 -13.07 -11.52
N VAL A 157 -1.48 -13.38 -10.33
CA VAL A 157 -0.31 -12.67 -9.78
C VAL A 157 0.91 -12.93 -10.68
N LEU A 158 1.47 -11.86 -11.23
CA LEU A 158 2.71 -11.94 -12.01
C LEU A 158 3.90 -11.96 -11.03
N SER A 159 4.57 -13.11 -10.95
CA SER A 159 5.78 -13.25 -10.13
C SER A 159 6.80 -12.15 -10.42
N GLY A 160 7.28 -11.50 -9.37
CA GLY A 160 8.25 -10.41 -9.44
C GLY A 160 7.65 -8.99 -9.54
N ASN A 161 6.33 -8.84 -9.66
CA ASN A 161 5.68 -7.52 -9.66
C ASN A 161 5.40 -6.99 -8.24
N GLU A 162 5.22 -7.87 -7.27
CA GLU A 162 4.73 -7.54 -5.92
C GLU A 162 5.53 -6.43 -5.23
N LEU A 163 6.86 -6.52 -5.25
CA LEU A 163 7.70 -5.50 -4.64
C LEU A 163 7.65 -4.19 -5.41
N THR A 164 7.69 -4.25 -6.74
CA THR A 164 7.60 -3.06 -7.60
C THR A 164 6.27 -2.34 -7.38
N GLU A 165 5.17 -3.07 -7.36
CA GLU A 165 3.83 -2.56 -7.07
C GLU A 165 3.77 -1.92 -5.69
N ALA A 166 4.26 -2.61 -4.66
CA ALA A 166 4.29 -2.10 -3.31
C ALA A 166 5.10 -0.79 -3.18
N VAL A 167 6.24 -0.69 -3.89
CA VAL A 167 7.07 0.53 -3.88
C VAL A 167 6.39 1.66 -4.65
N VAL A 168 5.86 1.40 -5.85
CA VAL A 168 5.19 2.41 -6.67
C VAL A 168 3.99 2.99 -5.93
N PHE A 169 3.03 2.14 -5.54
CA PHE A 169 1.83 2.61 -4.85
C PHE A 169 2.13 3.12 -3.44
N GLY A 170 3.11 2.53 -2.73
CA GLY A 170 3.52 3.00 -1.41
C GLY A 170 4.13 4.40 -1.44
N SER A 171 5.00 4.68 -2.40
CA SER A 171 5.58 6.01 -2.62
C SER A 171 4.51 7.02 -3.01
N THR A 172 3.62 6.65 -3.95
CA THR A 172 2.51 7.50 -4.38
C THR A 172 1.56 7.81 -3.21
N ALA A 173 1.05 6.78 -2.53
CA ALA A 173 0.14 6.95 -1.39
C ALA A 173 0.75 7.79 -0.26
N GLY A 174 2.03 7.56 0.06
CA GLY A 174 2.73 8.32 1.09
C GLY A 174 2.90 9.79 0.72
N THR A 175 3.22 10.09 -0.53
CA THR A 175 3.37 11.45 -1.04
C THR A 175 2.02 12.19 -1.05
N GLU A 176 0.99 11.59 -1.63
CA GLU A 176 -0.34 12.20 -1.72
C GLU A 176 -0.97 12.40 -0.33
N ALA A 177 -0.82 11.43 0.57
CA ALA A 177 -1.27 11.56 1.95
C ALA A 177 -0.57 12.72 2.67
N ALA A 178 0.75 12.89 2.49
CA ALA A 178 1.50 13.99 3.09
C ALA A 178 1.07 15.36 2.52
N VAL A 179 0.83 15.46 1.22
CA VAL A 179 0.32 16.67 0.56
C VAL A 179 -1.07 16.99 1.11
N TYR A 180 -1.98 16.01 1.13
CA TYR A 180 -3.34 16.20 1.64
C TYR A 180 -3.35 16.70 3.09
N VAL A 181 -2.53 16.09 3.96
CA VAL A 181 -2.40 16.54 5.36
C VAL A 181 -1.88 17.97 5.44
N SER A 182 -0.88 18.33 4.63
CA SER A 182 -0.32 19.69 4.61
C SER A 182 -1.34 20.74 4.20
N ASP A 183 -2.24 20.40 3.28
CA ASP A 183 -3.23 21.35 2.73
C ASP A 183 -4.48 21.48 3.63
N ASN A 184 -4.69 20.55 4.57
CA ASN A 184 -5.88 20.49 5.43
C ASN A 184 -5.60 20.63 6.94
N GLN A 185 -4.39 21.08 7.33
CA GLN A 185 -4.01 21.36 8.74
C GLN A 185 -4.47 22.75 9.20
#